data_8412e3ab68939c887f9b0dc07391fea7
#
_entry.id   8412e3ab68939c887f9b0dc07391fea7
#
_cell.length_a   1.000
_cell.length_b   1.000
_cell.length_c   1.000
_cell.angle_alpha   90.00
_cell.angle_beta   90.00
_cell.angle_gamma   90.00
#
_symmetry.space_group_name_H-M   'P 1'
#
loop_
_entity.id
_entity.type
_entity.pdbx_description
1 polymer ?
#
loop_
_entity_poly.entity_id
_entity_poly.type
_entity_poly.pdbx_seq_one_letter_code
_entity_poly.pdbx_strand_id
1 'polypeptide(L)'
;MTRERDRLQISYDNVSVERDQLHGERNQLQSERDELQKWSKLWNYTIHHSLKYFTTKRTSWNKTREECRSKGADLVIINSQEEQEYISGVFAGEAWIGLHDTVQEGKWMWVDGTEVTTEFWWKGEPNDYDGIEDCAATGSKYAKAELTTWADYSCKTDLQAICEKRANI
;
A
#
# COMPACT_ATOMS: atom_id res chain seq x y z
N MET A 1 -64.06 -5.48 -13.99
CA MET A 1 -62.94 -6.40 -13.57
C MET A 1 -61.67 -6.28 -14.41
N THR A 2 -61.71 -6.17 -15.74
CA THR A 2 -60.49 -6.06 -16.59
C THR A 2 -59.72 -4.78 -16.39
N ARG A 3 -60.36 -3.60 -16.33
CA ARG A 3 -59.71 -2.29 -16.21
C ARG A 3 -58.95 -2.10 -14.88
N GLU A 4 -59.41 -2.69 -13.80
CA GLU A 4 -58.76 -2.58 -12.48
C GLU A 4 -57.54 -3.48 -12.39
N ARG A 5 -57.59 -4.68 -12.93
CA ARG A 5 -56.45 -5.57 -13.06
C ARG A 5 -55.35 -4.95 -13.91
N ASP A 6 -55.68 -4.31 -15.02
CA ASP A 6 -54.72 -3.70 -15.93
C ASP A 6 -54.02 -2.49 -15.26
N ARG A 7 -54.76 -1.69 -14.45
CA ARG A 7 -54.19 -0.61 -13.63
C ARG A 7 -53.25 -1.12 -12.55
N LEU A 8 -53.61 -2.19 -11.86
CA LEU A 8 -52.77 -2.84 -10.85
C LEU A 8 -51.51 -3.40 -11.47
N GLN A 9 -51.57 -4.00 -12.65
CA GLN A 9 -50.39 -4.51 -13.36
C GLN A 9 -49.43 -3.38 -13.72
N ILE A 10 -49.94 -2.28 -14.30
CA ILE A 10 -49.10 -1.10 -14.61
C ILE A 10 -48.44 -0.54 -13.35
N SER A 11 -49.17 -0.44 -12.23
CA SER A 11 -48.64 0.04 -10.97
C SER A 11 -47.55 -0.89 -10.43
N TYR A 12 -47.74 -2.20 -10.49
CA TYR A 12 -46.75 -3.20 -10.10
C TYR A 12 -45.49 -3.11 -10.94
N ASP A 13 -45.61 -2.99 -12.25
CA ASP A 13 -44.49 -2.88 -13.18
C ASP A 13 -43.68 -1.61 -12.90
N ASN A 14 -44.34 -0.48 -12.67
CA ASN A 14 -43.67 0.79 -12.30
C ASN A 14 -42.91 0.68 -10.98
N VAL A 15 -43.53 0.10 -9.94
CA VAL A 15 -42.84 -0.09 -8.64
C VAL A 15 -41.71 -1.09 -8.77
N SER A 16 -41.83 -2.10 -9.63
CA SER A 16 -40.70 -3.03 -9.86
C SER A 16 -39.52 -2.34 -10.51
N VAL A 17 -39.74 -1.47 -11.50
CA VAL A 17 -38.68 -0.68 -12.15
C VAL A 17 -38.03 0.28 -11.14
N GLU A 18 -38.84 0.98 -10.34
CA GLU A 18 -38.33 1.90 -9.32
C GLU A 18 -37.48 1.17 -8.24
N ARG A 19 -37.95 -0.01 -7.81
CA ARG A 19 -37.21 -0.87 -6.89
C ARG A 19 -35.82 -1.24 -7.46
N ASP A 20 -35.78 -1.65 -8.72
CA ASP A 20 -34.54 -2.10 -9.37
C ASP A 20 -33.56 -0.91 -9.57
N GLN A 21 -34.10 0.27 -9.88
CA GLN A 21 -33.30 1.51 -9.94
C GLN A 21 -32.71 1.86 -8.58
N LEU A 22 -33.54 1.88 -7.53
CA LEU A 22 -33.08 2.16 -6.16
C LEU A 22 -32.06 1.12 -5.66
N HIS A 23 -32.19 -0.13 -6.12
CA HIS A 23 -31.22 -1.17 -5.80
C HIS A 23 -29.87 -0.88 -6.46
N GLY A 24 -29.86 -0.41 -7.70
CA GLY A 24 -28.65 0.03 -8.41
C GLY A 24 -27.98 1.22 -7.71
N GLU A 25 -28.74 2.27 -7.37
CA GLU A 25 -28.26 3.44 -6.66
C GLU A 25 -27.68 3.09 -5.28
N ARG A 26 -28.35 2.21 -4.54
CA ARG A 26 -27.85 1.73 -3.25
C ARG A 26 -26.50 1.04 -3.38
N ASN A 27 -26.33 0.19 -4.39
CA ASN A 27 -25.07 -0.53 -4.60
C ASN A 27 -23.94 0.42 -5.00
N GLN A 28 -24.23 1.44 -5.81
CA GLN A 28 -23.25 2.48 -6.16
C GLN A 28 -22.85 3.29 -4.93
N LEU A 29 -23.80 3.78 -4.14
CA LEU A 29 -23.52 4.53 -2.91
C LEU A 29 -22.75 3.70 -1.88
N GLN A 30 -23.01 2.40 -1.83
CA GLN A 30 -22.27 1.48 -0.98
C GLN A 30 -20.78 1.44 -1.39
N SER A 31 -20.51 1.32 -2.69
CA SER A 31 -19.16 1.31 -3.24
C SER A 31 -18.42 2.64 -2.97
N GLU A 32 -19.08 3.76 -3.23
CA GLU A 32 -18.55 5.10 -2.95
C GLU A 32 -18.24 5.30 -1.45
N ARG A 33 -19.13 4.83 -0.59
CA ARG A 33 -18.91 4.88 0.87
C ARG A 33 -17.68 4.07 1.27
N ASP A 34 -17.51 2.88 0.72
CA ASP A 34 -16.39 1.99 1.07
C ASP A 34 -15.06 2.59 0.59
N GLU A 35 -15.04 3.23 -0.59
CA GLU A 35 -13.90 4.00 -1.06
C GLU A 35 -13.58 5.20 -0.16
N LEU A 36 -14.58 6.01 0.21
CA LEU A 36 -14.41 7.14 1.11
C LEU A 36 -13.92 6.72 2.49
N GLN A 37 -14.38 5.59 3.02
CA GLN A 37 -13.87 5.04 4.28
C GLN A 37 -12.40 4.63 4.17
N LYS A 38 -11.99 4.03 3.05
CA LYS A 38 -10.60 3.72 2.77
C LYS A 38 -9.74 4.99 2.76
N TRP A 39 -10.17 6.02 2.03
CA TRP A 39 -9.47 7.32 1.98
C TRP A 39 -9.43 8.02 3.34
N SER A 40 -10.50 7.96 4.13
CA SER A 40 -10.54 8.54 5.48
C SER A 40 -9.54 7.89 6.43
N LYS A 41 -9.42 6.56 6.40
CA LYS A 41 -8.41 5.83 7.18
C LYS A 41 -6.99 6.22 6.75
N LEU A 42 -6.74 6.27 5.45
CA LEU A 42 -5.48 6.69 4.86
C LEU A 42 -5.09 8.13 5.25
N TRP A 43 -6.06 9.05 5.19
CA TRP A 43 -5.87 10.45 5.57
C TRP A 43 -5.53 10.61 7.04
N ASN A 44 -6.28 9.96 7.93
CA ASN A 44 -6.01 9.98 9.37
C ASN A 44 -4.64 9.40 9.71
N TYR A 45 -4.24 8.32 9.02
CA TYR A 45 -2.91 7.73 9.20
C TYR A 45 -1.81 8.73 8.83
N THR A 46 -1.91 9.37 7.67
CA THR A 46 -0.89 10.32 7.15
C THR A 46 -0.72 11.55 8.05
N ILE A 47 -1.82 12.09 8.58
CA ILE A 47 -1.78 13.30 9.42
C ILE A 47 -1.19 13.01 10.81
N HIS A 48 -1.42 11.82 11.35
CA HIS A 48 -1.07 11.54 12.76
C HIS A 48 0.29 10.87 12.96
N HIS A 49 0.93 10.32 11.91
CA HIS A 49 2.10 9.46 12.11
C HIS A 49 3.38 9.95 11.42
N SER A 50 3.35 10.29 10.15
CA SER A 50 4.56 10.71 9.44
C SER A 50 4.30 11.18 8.00
N LEU A 51 5.18 12.01 7.47
CA LEU A 51 5.18 12.40 6.07
C LEU A 51 6.01 11.40 5.24
N LYS A 52 5.37 10.77 4.26
CA LYS A 52 6.03 9.85 3.32
C LYS A 52 6.13 10.47 1.94
N TYR A 53 7.26 10.28 1.26
CA TYR A 53 7.49 10.77 -0.10
C TYR A 53 8.51 9.90 -0.85
N PHE A 54 8.46 9.90 -2.19
CA PHE A 54 9.45 9.24 -3.02
C PHE A 54 10.70 10.08 -3.21
N THR A 55 11.85 9.40 -3.33
CA THR A 55 13.04 10.02 -3.90
C THR A 55 12.85 10.31 -5.39
N THR A 56 13.49 11.35 -5.89
CA THR A 56 13.35 11.77 -7.30
C THR A 56 14.18 10.92 -8.24
N LYS A 57 15.23 10.26 -7.73
CA LYS A 57 16.18 9.48 -8.51
C LYS A 57 16.11 8.01 -8.15
N ARG A 58 16.36 7.16 -9.14
CA ARG A 58 16.65 5.74 -8.93
C ARG A 58 18.14 5.59 -8.68
N THR A 59 18.53 4.98 -7.56
CA THR A 59 19.91 4.72 -7.22
C THR A 59 20.00 3.64 -6.12
N SER A 60 21.21 3.25 -5.71
CA SER A 60 21.45 2.22 -4.71
C SER A 60 20.80 2.55 -3.35
N TRP A 61 20.50 1.52 -2.57
CA TRP A 61 19.84 1.63 -1.27
C TRP A 61 20.56 2.64 -0.34
N ASN A 62 21.88 2.56 -0.21
CA ASN A 62 22.65 3.48 0.60
C ASN A 62 22.52 4.94 0.16
N LYS A 63 22.59 5.20 -1.15
CA LYS A 63 22.48 6.57 -1.68
C LYS A 63 21.08 7.14 -1.52
N THR A 64 20.03 6.31 -1.70
CA THR A 64 18.66 6.77 -1.45
C THR A 64 18.43 7.05 0.04
N ARG A 65 19.00 6.24 0.94
CA ARG A 65 18.96 6.51 2.38
C ARG A 65 19.65 7.84 2.73
N GLU A 66 20.82 8.09 2.17
CA GLU A 66 21.51 9.37 2.34
C GLU A 66 20.68 10.55 1.84
N GLU A 67 20.00 10.41 0.70
CA GLU A 67 19.07 11.43 0.18
C GLU A 67 17.91 11.69 1.15
N CYS A 68 17.28 10.65 1.71
CA CYS A 68 16.24 10.81 2.74
C CYS A 68 16.80 11.57 3.96
N ARG A 69 17.96 11.14 4.47
CA ARG A 69 18.59 11.72 5.68
C ARG A 69 19.01 13.16 5.49
N SER A 70 19.43 13.55 4.30
CA SER A 70 19.75 14.94 3.97
C SER A 70 18.56 15.91 4.10
N LYS A 71 17.35 15.37 4.05
CA LYS A 71 16.07 16.10 4.18
C LYS A 71 15.44 15.94 5.57
N GLY A 72 16.18 15.38 6.54
CA GLY A 72 15.69 15.14 7.90
C GLY A 72 14.64 14.00 7.98
N ALA A 73 14.73 13.02 7.10
CA ALA A 73 13.93 11.80 7.05
C ALA A 73 14.84 10.57 7.11
N ASP A 74 14.28 9.36 7.06
CA ASP A 74 15.02 8.12 6.74
C ASP A 74 14.15 7.27 5.79
N LEU A 75 14.65 6.12 5.39
CA LEU A 75 13.82 5.16 4.65
C LEU A 75 12.65 4.72 5.50
N VAL A 76 11.51 4.47 4.84
CA VAL A 76 10.27 4.11 5.50
C VAL A 76 10.39 2.80 6.27
N ILE A 77 9.82 2.78 7.47
CA ILE A 77 9.60 1.57 8.27
C ILE A 77 8.14 1.19 8.15
N ILE A 78 7.84 -0.06 7.82
CA ILE A 78 6.48 -0.58 7.64
C ILE A 78 6.24 -1.63 8.72
N ASN A 79 5.49 -1.29 9.75
CA ASN A 79 5.28 -2.14 10.91
C ASN A 79 3.81 -2.51 11.16
N SER A 80 2.91 -2.11 10.28
CA SER A 80 1.49 -2.47 10.33
C SER A 80 0.92 -2.75 8.93
N GLN A 81 -0.19 -3.50 8.91
CA GLN A 81 -0.93 -3.78 7.69
C GLN A 81 -1.50 -2.50 7.07
N GLU A 82 -2.01 -1.60 7.89
CA GLU A 82 -2.57 -0.32 7.45
C GLU A 82 -1.51 0.54 6.74
N GLU A 83 -0.28 0.49 7.23
CA GLU A 83 0.84 1.21 6.61
C GLU A 83 1.22 0.60 5.27
N GLN A 84 1.29 -0.73 5.18
CA GLN A 84 1.54 -1.43 3.92
C GLN A 84 0.41 -1.16 2.91
N GLU A 85 -0.86 -1.18 3.33
CA GLU A 85 -2.01 -0.83 2.48
C GLU A 85 -1.92 0.60 1.96
N TYR A 86 -1.54 1.55 2.83
CA TYR A 86 -1.32 2.94 2.43
C TYR A 86 -0.24 3.03 1.34
N ILE A 87 0.92 2.46 1.61
CA ILE A 87 2.06 2.48 0.68
C ILE A 87 1.68 1.86 -0.65
N SER A 88 1.07 0.68 -0.65
CA SER A 88 0.61 -0.01 -1.87
C SER A 88 -0.45 0.77 -2.64
N GLY A 89 -1.28 1.56 -1.96
CA GLY A 89 -2.33 2.37 -2.58
C GLY A 89 -1.86 3.69 -3.18
N VAL A 90 -0.76 4.24 -2.66
CA VAL A 90 -0.26 5.58 -3.05
C VAL A 90 0.97 5.49 -3.94
N PHE A 91 1.81 4.48 -3.74
CA PHE A 91 3.07 4.32 -4.42
C PHE A 91 3.00 3.15 -5.42
N ALA A 92 3.12 3.48 -6.70
CA ALA A 92 3.17 2.46 -7.76
C ALA A 92 4.62 2.15 -8.14
N GLY A 93 4.94 0.85 -8.24
CA GLY A 93 6.25 0.34 -8.67
C GLY A 93 7.19 0.02 -7.51
N GLU A 94 8.36 -0.48 -7.87
CA GLU A 94 9.37 -0.93 -6.91
C GLU A 94 10.08 0.25 -6.26
N ALA A 95 10.15 0.23 -4.92
CA ALA A 95 10.83 1.26 -4.15
C ALA A 95 11.51 0.67 -2.91
N TRP A 96 12.72 1.14 -2.62
CA TRP A 96 13.45 0.81 -1.42
C TRP A 96 12.68 1.19 -0.16
N ILE A 97 12.69 0.29 0.81
CA ILE A 97 12.23 0.52 2.19
C ILE A 97 13.40 0.40 3.16
N GLY A 98 13.18 0.73 4.41
CA GLY A 98 14.24 0.76 5.43
C GLY A 98 14.60 -0.61 6.02
N LEU A 99 14.36 -1.70 5.32
CA LEU A 99 14.61 -3.06 5.79
C LEU A 99 15.84 -3.65 5.09
N HIS A 100 16.74 -4.25 5.86
CA HIS A 100 17.98 -4.86 5.36
C HIS A 100 18.51 -5.93 6.32
N ASP A 101 19.35 -6.83 5.84
CA ASP A 101 20.08 -7.83 6.64
C ASP A 101 21.60 -7.79 6.42
N THR A 102 22.11 -6.67 5.91
CA THR A 102 23.53 -6.40 5.66
C THR A 102 24.46 -6.61 6.86
N VAL A 103 23.93 -6.66 8.10
CA VAL A 103 24.71 -6.87 9.32
C VAL A 103 24.89 -8.36 9.60
N GLN A 104 23.86 -9.14 9.36
CA GLN A 104 23.84 -10.57 9.54
C GLN A 104 22.82 -11.17 8.60
N GLU A 105 23.30 -11.99 7.66
CA GLU A 105 22.49 -12.71 6.67
C GLU A 105 21.31 -13.45 7.31
N GLY A 106 20.11 -13.27 6.74
CA GLY A 106 18.85 -13.83 7.20
C GLY A 106 18.28 -13.16 8.46
N LYS A 107 18.94 -12.13 9.00
CA LYS A 107 18.41 -11.34 10.12
C LYS A 107 17.99 -9.96 9.68
N TRP A 108 16.74 -9.82 9.29
CA TRP A 108 16.18 -8.58 8.77
C TRP A 108 15.94 -7.53 9.86
N MET A 109 16.52 -6.35 9.66
CA MET A 109 16.47 -5.23 10.59
C MET A 109 16.02 -3.95 9.89
N TRP A 110 15.25 -3.13 10.58
CA TRP A 110 14.91 -1.79 10.12
C TRP A 110 16.07 -0.82 10.30
N VAL A 111 16.06 0.28 9.53
CA VAL A 111 17.07 1.36 9.60
C VAL A 111 17.19 2.03 10.96
N ASP A 112 16.22 1.89 11.85
CA ASP A 112 16.27 2.37 13.23
C ASP A 112 16.85 1.34 14.21
N GLY A 113 17.23 0.16 13.73
CA GLY A 113 17.83 -0.92 14.52
C GLY A 113 16.82 -1.84 15.18
N THR A 114 15.52 -1.70 14.91
CA THR A 114 14.50 -2.63 15.38
C THR A 114 14.41 -3.86 14.48
N GLU A 115 14.09 -5.01 15.06
CA GLU A 115 13.84 -6.23 14.30
C GLU A 115 12.48 -6.14 13.59
N VAL A 116 12.36 -6.80 12.43
CA VAL A 116 11.08 -6.94 11.73
C VAL A 116 10.15 -7.84 12.54
N THR A 117 8.92 -7.38 12.77
CA THR A 117 7.89 -8.12 13.51
C THR A 117 6.67 -8.46 12.65
N THR A 118 6.45 -7.67 11.62
CA THR A 118 5.37 -7.85 10.65
C THR A 118 5.98 -7.81 9.27
N GLU A 119 5.71 -8.82 8.47
CA GLU A 119 6.36 -9.03 7.19
C GLU A 119 5.34 -9.08 6.05
N PHE A 120 5.71 -8.54 4.89
CA PHE A 120 4.88 -8.52 3.70
C PHE A 120 5.65 -9.02 2.48
N TRP A 121 6.49 -10.04 2.69
CA TRP A 121 7.26 -10.68 1.62
C TRP A 121 6.35 -11.28 0.55
N TRP A 122 6.70 -11.06 -0.70
CA TRP A 122 6.08 -11.76 -1.80
C TRP A 122 6.41 -13.26 -1.74
N LYS A 123 5.59 -14.08 -2.40
CA LYS A 123 5.74 -15.54 -2.36
C LYS A 123 7.12 -15.99 -2.85
N GLY A 124 7.90 -16.56 -1.96
CA GLY A 124 9.24 -17.07 -2.24
C GLY A 124 10.38 -16.11 -1.87
N GLU A 125 10.04 -14.90 -1.40
CA GLU A 125 10.98 -13.93 -0.86
C GLU A 125 11.01 -14.00 0.68
N PRO A 126 12.10 -13.56 1.33
CA PRO A 126 13.39 -13.23 0.75
C PRO A 126 14.08 -14.50 0.23
N ASN A 127 14.77 -14.41 -0.91
CA ASN A 127 15.39 -15.57 -1.54
C ASN A 127 16.92 -15.49 -1.63
N ASP A 128 17.53 -14.34 -1.31
CA ASP A 128 18.96 -14.06 -1.34
C ASP A 128 19.62 -14.59 -2.63
N TYR A 129 19.08 -14.19 -3.78
CA TYR A 129 19.56 -14.68 -5.06
C TYR A 129 21.06 -14.40 -5.25
N ASP A 130 21.83 -15.45 -5.56
CA ASP A 130 23.28 -15.42 -5.68
C ASP A 130 24.04 -15.00 -4.38
N GLY A 131 23.39 -14.95 -3.21
CA GLY A 131 24.01 -14.57 -1.95
C GLY A 131 24.41 -13.11 -1.88
N ILE A 132 23.62 -12.19 -2.47
CA ILE A 132 23.95 -10.76 -2.59
C ILE A 132 22.76 -9.81 -2.41
N GLU A 133 21.61 -10.32 -1.98
CA GLU A 133 20.36 -9.54 -1.89
C GLU A 133 20.03 -9.15 -0.44
N ASP A 134 20.75 -8.17 0.09
CA ASP A 134 20.67 -7.74 1.50
C ASP A 134 19.71 -6.55 1.74
N CYS A 135 19.00 -6.06 0.74
CA CYS A 135 18.14 -4.86 0.87
C CYS A 135 16.74 -5.10 0.34
N ALA A 136 15.73 -4.69 1.10
CA ALA A 136 14.34 -4.91 0.75
C ALA A 136 13.71 -3.73 0.00
N ALA A 137 12.90 -4.05 -0.99
CA ALA A 137 12.01 -3.11 -1.68
C ALA A 137 10.55 -3.58 -1.58
N THR A 138 9.61 -2.64 -1.58
CA THR A 138 8.18 -2.90 -1.73
C THR A 138 7.74 -2.69 -3.18
N GLY A 139 6.54 -3.16 -3.53
CA GLY A 139 5.96 -2.96 -4.85
C GLY A 139 6.57 -3.85 -5.94
N SER A 140 7.07 -5.04 -5.56
CA SER A 140 7.64 -5.99 -6.51
C SER A 140 6.75 -6.12 -7.76
N LYS A 141 7.35 -5.99 -8.94
CA LYS A 141 6.67 -6.13 -10.24
C LYS A 141 6.00 -7.49 -10.45
N TYR A 142 6.37 -8.46 -9.65
CA TYR A 142 5.79 -9.81 -9.67
C TYR A 142 4.56 -9.95 -8.78
N ALA A 143 4.39 -9.05 -7.80
CA ALA A 143 3.26 -9.02 -6.90
C ALA A 143 2.07 -8.32 -7.58
N LYS A 144 1.03 -9.07 -7.93
CA LYS A 144 -0.20 -8.52 -8.50
C LYS A 144 -1.09 -8.00 -7.38
N ALA A 145 -1.18 -6.68 -7.21
CA ALA A 145 -2.17 -5.99 -6.35
C ALA A 145 -2.42 -6.63 -4.97
N GLU A 146 -1.46 -7.37 -4.43
CA GLU A 146 -1.53 -8.05 -3.15
C GLU A 146 -0.85 -7.21 -2.07
N LEU A 147 -1.16 -7.51 -0.82
CA LEU A 147 -0.54 -6.86 0.33
C LEU A 147 0.93 -7.26 0.48
N THR A 148 1.25 -8.51 0.14
CA THR A 148 2.58 -9.10 0.17
C THR A 148 3.37 -8.72 -1.07
N THR A 149 4.17 -7.65 -0.97
CA THR A 149 4.85 -7.04 -2.12
C THR A 149 6.34 -6.85 -1.92
N TRP A 150 6.91 -7.29 -0.79
CA TRP A 150 8.34 -7.11 -0.55
C TRP A 150 9.15 -8.17 -1.27
N ALA A 151 10.30 -7.75 -1.77
CA ALA A 151 11.34 -8.62 -2.29
C ALA A 151 12.70 -8.09 -1.88
N ASP A 152 13.67 -8.98 -1.68
CA ASP A 152 15.07 -8.62 -1.50
C ASP A 152 15.75 -8.41 -2.84
N TYR A 153 16.71 -7.51 -2.84
CA TYR A 153 17.52 -7.15 -3.99
C TYR A 153 18.93 -6.81 -3.53
N SER A 154 19.88 -6.94 -4.46
CA SER A 154 21.21 -6.36 -4.22
C SER A 154 21.08 -4.88 -3.90
N CYS A 155 21.66 -4.45 -2.79
CA CYS A 155 21.66 -3.05 -2.35
C CYS A 155 22.23 -2.07 -3.39
N LYS A 156 22.89 -2.57 -4.44
CA LYS A 156 23.44 -1.79 -5.55
C LYS A 156 22.43 -1.54 -6.67
N THR A 157 21.27 -2.18 -6.64
CA THR A 157 20.20 -2.01 -7.63
C THR A 157 19.68 -0.57 -7.62
N ASP A 158 19.40 -0.02 -8.80
CA ASP A 158 18.90 1.33 -8.95
C ASP A 158 17.36 1.37 -8.82
N LEU A 159 16.86 1.69 -7.64
CA LEU A 159 15.43 1.91 -7.38
C LEU A 159 15.20 3.31 -6.78
N GLN A 160 13.96 3.78 -6.87
CA GLN A 160 13.50 4.89 -6.02
C GLN A 160 13.38 4.40 -4.59
N ALA A 161 13.26 5.30 -3.63
CA ALA A 161 12.98 4.93 -2.26
C ALA A 161 11.77 5.69 -1.71
N ILE A 162 11.14 5.12 -0.71
CA ILE A 162 10.13 5.80 0.09
C ILE A 162 10.81 6.32 1.34
N CYS A 163 10.87 7.65 1.47
CA CYS A 163 11.35 8.32 2.66
C CYS A 163 10.20 8.59 3.63
N GLU A 164 10.48 8.49 4.90
CA GLU A 164 9.58 8.82 6.00
C GLU A 164 10.19 9.90 6.90
N LYS A 165 9.46 10.99 7.07
CA LYS A 165 9.79 12.02 8.07
C LYS A 165 8.80 11.93 9.21
N ARG A 166 9.24 11.46 10.37
CA ARG A 166 8.42 11.42 11.57
C ARG A 166 8.14 12.84 12.06
N ALA A 167 6.92 13.12 12.46
CA ALA A 167 6.59 14.39 13.11
C ALA A 167 7.35 14.45 14.44
N ASN A 168 8.10 15.53 14.67
CA ASN A 168 8.60 15.81 16.00
C ASN A 168 7.39 16.20 16.87
N ILE A 169 6.94 15.30 17.71
CA ILE A 169 5.94 15.55 18.76
C ILE A 169 6.66 16.19 19.95
#